data_75d6ac7b73f5a09adce830062bfb13ef
#
_entry.id   75d6ac7b73f5a09adce830062bfb13ef
#
_cell.length_a   1.000
_cell.length_b   1.000
_cell.length_c   1.000
_cell.angle_alpha   90.00
_cell.angle_beta   90.00
_cell.angle_gamma   90.00
#
_symmetry.space_group_name_H-M   'P 1'
#
loop_
_entity.id
_entity.type
_entity.pdbx_description
1 polymer ?
#
loop_
_entity_poly.entity_id
_entity_poly.type
_entity_poly.pdbx_seq_one_letter_code
_entity_poly.pdbx_strand_id
1 'polypeptide(L)'
;METSRSQSDHPVSLLSQNASASSEKPLALVAGASRGLGFLVATALADAGHRVVLASRSADALTKAADTLVSHGHARSAVSTIVMDVSDRDGVARAVAQVEGEHGPIDVAIHVAGVIEVGPAENTTHEHIEGAMSIMAWGPINLSDAVIPGMRERGRGRFGVVTSIGGLLSAPHLLAYSTAKFAAVGYTEGLAASLAGTGVSATVIAPGLMRTGSHTAAQFYGNAQAEYAWFAPAASLPFVSMDATKAARRMVDGVLAGKPYVILTPAAKLGARVHGVMPGVTTRVMGLVGRALPGPVPGATTPVPGSKLAPRAGRFVKLLTTLGDRASRSNLEPEG
;
A
#
# COMPACT_ATOMS: atom_id res chain seq x y z
N MET A 1 -21.61 79.17 -17.07
CA MET A 1 -22.75 78.83 -16.21
C MET A 1 -23.05 77.32 -16.43
N GLU A 2 -22.80 76.76 -15.48
CA GLU A 2 -23.18 75.59 -14.67
C GLU A 2 -22.73 74.23 -15.16
N THR A 3 -21.79 73.77 -14.45
CA THR A 3 -21.19 72.43 -14.45
C THR A 3 -22.09 71.43 -13.74
N SER A 4 -22.44 70.33 -14.40
CA SER A 4 -23.04 69.17 -13.78
C SER A 4 -22.02 68.04 -13.77
N ARG A 5 -21.54 67.70 -12.56
CA ARG A 5 -20.70 66.51 -12.28
C ARG A 5 -21.61 65.29 -12.26
N SER A 6 -21.35 64.34 -13.14
CA SER A 6 -21.84 62.95 -13.05
C SER A 6 -20.92 62.16 -12.17
N GLN A 7 -21.43 61.67 -11.03
CA GLN A 7 -20.79 60.68 -10.15
C GLN A 7 -20.74 59.32 -10.85
N SER A 8 -19.54 58.78 -10.92
CA SER A 8 -19.29 57.41 -11.32
C SER A 8 -19.52 56.48 -10.12
N ASP A 9 -20.59 55.72 -10.14
CA ASP A 9 -20.82 54.60 -9.23
C ASP A 9 -19.86 53.48 -9.60
N HIS A 10 -18.93 53.17 -8.69
CA HIS A 10 -18.11 51.96 -8.74
C HIS A 10 -18.92 50.78 -8.17
N PRO A 11 -19.04 49.65 -8.86
CA PRO A 11 -19.48 48.43 -8.23
C PRO A 11 -18.31 47.75 -7.51
N VAL A 12 -18.14 48.08 -6.22
CA VAL A 12 -17.37 47.24 -5.28
C VAL A 12 -18.35 46.21 -4.77
N SER A 13 -18.28 44.97 -5.21
CA SER A 13 -18.76 43.76 -4.53
C SER A 13 -18.88 42.54 -5.46
N LEU A 14 -17.77 41.99 -5.90
CA LEU A 14 -17.73 40.63 -6.46
C LEU A 14 -16.51 39.79 -5.97
N LEU A 15 -15.85 40.20 -4.90
CA LEU A 15 -14.67 39.48 -4.38
C LEU A 15 -14.88 38.79 -3.00
N SER A 16 -16.14 38.60 -2.55
CA SER A 16 -16.38 38.03 -1.22
C SER A 16 -17.20 36.72 -1.19
N GLN A 17 -17.29 35.97 -2.30
CA GLN A 17 -18.05 34.71 -2.32
C GLN A 17 -17.25 33.44 -2.53
N ASN A 18 -15.93 33.46 -2.45
CA ASN A 18 -15.09 32.23 -2.55
C ASN A 18 -14.27 31.90 -1.30
N ALA A 19 -14.74 32.26 -0.12
CA ALA A 19 -14.05 31.97 1.15
C ALA A 19 -14.89 31.09 2.11
N SER A 20 -15.72 30.18 1.58
CA SER A 20 -16.23 29.03 2.37
C SER A 20 -15.61 27.72 1.84
N ALA A 21 -14.29 27.66 1.82
CA ALA A 21 -13.60 26.38 1.71
C ALA A 21 -13.93 25.59 3.00
N SER A 22 -14.64 24.48 2.85
CA SER A 22 -15.19 23.61 3.86
C SER A 22 -14.23 23.44 5.06
N SER A 23 -14.71 23.72 6.26
CA SER A 23 -14.05 23.44 7.55
C SER A 23 -13.92 21.92 7.84
N GLU A 24 -14.32 21.08 6.91
CA GLU A 24 -14.19 19.62 7.04
C GLU A 24 -12.78 19.16 6.73
N LYS A 25 -12.27 18.28 7.62
CA LYS A 25 -10.99 17.62 7.44
C LYS A 25 -10.94 16.85 6.12
N PRO A 26 -9.82 16.84 5.39
CA PRO A 26 -9.68 16.10 4.14
C PRO A 26 -9.98 14.61 4.31
N LEU A 27 -10.55 13.98 3.28
CA LEU A 27 -10.96 12.59 3.28
C LEU A 27 -9.87 11.71 2.64
N ALA A 28 -9.51 10.62 3.33
CA ALA A 28 -8.56 9.64 2.84
C ALA A 28 -9.20 8.24 2.76
N LEU A 29 -9.04 7.57 1.62
CA LEU A 29 -9.43 6.18 1.40
C LEU A 29 -8.19 5.28 1.38
N VAL A 30 -8.17 4.22 2.20
CA VAL A 30 -7.07 3.25 2.25
C VAL A 30 -7.56 1.87 1.88
N ALA A 31 -7.17 1.38 0.72
CA ALA A 31 -7.49 0.04 0.24
C ALA A 31 -6.52 -1.00 0.83
N GLY A 32 -7.06 -2.00 1.55
CA GLY A 32 -6.28 -2.98 2.29
C GLY A 32 -6.01 -2.58 3.74
N ALA A 33 -6.91 -1.81 4.37
CA ALA A 33 -6.70 -1.15 5.67
C ALA A 33 -7.15 -1.98 6.90
N SER A 34 -7.63 -3.20 6.73
CA SER A 34 -8.15 -4.00 7.86
C SER A 34 -7.07 -4.52 8.81
N ARG A 35 -5.80 -4.54 8.39
CA ARG A 35 -4.67 -5.03 9.19
C ARG A 35 -3.32 -4.59 8.63
N GLY A 36 -2.26 -4.93 9.35
CA GLY A 36 -0.86 -4.80 8.91
C GLY A 36 -0.49 -3.39 8.50
N LEU A 37 0.22 -3.29 7.39
CA LEU A 37 0.69 -2.00 6.87
C LEU A 37 -0.46 -1.06 6.49
N GLY A 38 -1.56 -1.60 5.94
CA GLY A 38 -2.71 -0.77 5.55
C GLY A 38 -3.39 -0.11 6.75
N PHE A 39 -3.54 -0.85 7.86
CA PHE A 39 -4.01 -0.30 9.13
C PHE A 39 -3.09 0.81 9.65
N LEU A 40 -1.76 0.61 9.59
CA LEU A 40 -0.79 1.62 10.02
C LEU A 40 -0.77 2.86 9.11
N VAL A 41 -1.00 2.70 7.80
CA VAL A 41 -1.15 3.83 6.87
C VAL A 41 -2.43 4.61 7.17
N ALA A 42 -3.55 3.93 7.44
CA ALA A 42 -4.79 4.59 7.85
C ALA A 42 -4.61 5.34 9.18
N THR A 43 -3.93 4.73 10.16
CA THR A 43 -3.57 5.39 11.43
C THR A 43 -2.72 6.65 11.19
N ALA A 44 -1.70 6.56 10.34
CA ALA A 44 -0.83 7.71 10.06
C ALA A 44 -1.57 8.85 9.33
N LEU A 45 -2.56 8.55 8.48
CA LEU A 45 -3.43 9.56 7.87
C LEU A 45 -4.38 10.21 8.90
N ALA A 46 -4.94 9.41 9.81
CA ALA A 46 -5.76 9.93 10.90
C ALA A 46 -4.94 10.83 11.85
N ASP A 47 -3.69 10.42 12.20
CA ASP A 47 -2.74 11.24 12.95
C ASP A 47 -2.40 12.55 12.22
N ALA A 48 -2.36 12.53 10.88
CA ALA A 48 -2.15 13.72 10.05
C ALA A 48 -3.42 14.58 9.87
N GLY A 49 -4.51 14.26 10.59
CA GLY A 49 -5.72 15.07 10.65
C GLY A 49 -6.76 14.77 9.58
N HIS A 50 -6.66 13.66 8.84
CA HIS A 50 -7.65 13.25 7.85
C HIS A 50 -8.83 12.49 8.49
N ARG A 51 -10.01 12.58 7.88
CA ARG A 51 -11.04 11.55 8.02
C ARG A 51 -10.60 10.35 7.19
N VAL A 52 -10.74 9.13 7.72
CA VAL A 52 -10.25 7.93 7.06
C VAL A 52 -11.36 6.94 6.78
N VAL A 53 -11.39 6.43 5.57
CA VAL A 53 -12.22 5.31 5.16
C VAL A 53 -11.33 4.09 4.99
N LEU A 54 -11.54 3.08 5.82
CA LEU A 54 -10.83 1.81 5.75
C LEU A 54 -11.57 0.89 4.78
N ALA A 55 -10.89 0.41 3.75
CA ALA A 55 -11.46 -0.50 2.77
C ALA A 55 -10.77 -1.86 2.77
N SER A 56 -11.54 -2.94 2.83
CA SER A 56 -11.07 -4.32 2.64
C SER A 56 -12.25 -5.27 2.35
N ARG A 57 -11.97 -6.55 2.11
CA ARG A 57 -13.00 -7.56 1.80
C ARG A 57 -13.80 -8.04 3.02
N SER A 58 -13.26 -7.93 4.24
CA SER A 58 -13.87 -8.48 5.46
C SER A 58 -14.46 -7.36 6.30
N ALA A 59 -15.79 -7.34 6.45
CA ALA A 59 -16.50 -6.39 7.30
C ALA A 59 -16.08 -6.50 8.78
N ASP A 60 -15.93 -7.72 9.30
CA ASP A 60 -15.52 -7.94 10.69
C ASP A 60 -14.12 -7.41 10.98
N ALA A 61 -13.17 -7.65 10.06
CA ALA A 61 -11.82 -7.13 10.19
C ALA A 61 -11.76 -5.60 10.09
N LEU A 62 -12.62 -5.00 9.26
CA LEU A 62 -12.77 -3.54 9.17
C LEU A 62 -13.35 -2.94 10.44
N THR A 63 -14.37 -3.56 11.03
CA THR A 63 -14.97 -3.14 12.30
C THR A 63 -13.91 -3.15 13.40
N LYS A 64 -13.16 -4.25 13.54
CA LYS A 64 -12.07 -4.35 14.52
C LYS A 64 -11.00 -3.28 14.31
N ALA A 65 -10.61 -3.00 13.06
CA ALA A 65 -9.63 -1.97 12.73
C ALA A 65 -10.16 -0.56 13.08
N ALA A 66 -11.40 -0.26 12.75
CA ALA A 66 -12.03 1.03 13.08
C ALA A 66 -12.15 1.23 14.59
N ASP A 67 -12.58 0.21 15.33
CA ASP A 67 -12.70 0.28 16.80
C ASP A 67 -11.31 0.45 17.45
N THR A 68 -10.27 -0.16 16.88
CA THR A 68 -8.90 0.04 17.34
C THR A 68 -8.43 1.48 17.12
N LEU A 69 -8.71 2.10 15.96
CA LEU A 69 -8.42 3.52 15.74
C LEU A 69 -9.13 4.42 16.74
N VAL A 70 -10.41 4.16 17.00
CA VAL A 70 -11.18 4.91 18.01
C VAL A 70 -10.59 4.74 19.41
N SER A 71 -10.16 3.54 19.77
CA SER A 71 -9.51 3.29 21.08
C SER A 71 -8.15 3.99 21.20
N HIS A 72 -7.51 4.31 20.10
CA HIS A 72 -6.29 5.13 20.05
C HIS A 72 -6.56 6.64 20.13
N GLY A 73 -7.81 7.06 20.32
CA GLY A 73 -8.20 8.45 20.55
C GLY A 73 -8.71 9.19 19.31
N HIS A 74 -8.89 8.52 18.18
CA HIS A 74 -9.52 9.15 17.00
C HIS A 74 -11.04 9.20 17.18
N ALA A 75 -11.66 10.33 16.78
CA ALA A 75 -13.12 10.48 16.87
C ALA A 75 -13.83 9.45 15.96
N ARG A 76 -14.89 8.80 16.49
CA ARG A 76 -15.68 7.83 15.70
C ARG A 76 -16.21 8.42 14.39
N SER A 77 -16.60 9.69 14.39
CA SER A 77 -17.06 10.41 13.20
C SER A 77 -15.98 10.64 12.14
N ALA A 78 -14.70 10.44 12.48
CA ALA A 78 -13.57 10.58 11.57
C ALA A 78 -13.13 9.23 10.97
N VAL A 79 -13.74 8.11 11.37
CA VAL A 79 -13.35 6.76 10.94
C VAL A 79 -14.56 6.04 10.37
N SER A 80 -14.50 5.68 9.10
CA SER A 80 -15.54 4.94 8.38
C SER A 80 -14.94 3.68 7.74
N THR A 81 -15.81 2.76 7.33
CA THR A 81 -15.41 1.50 6.69
C THR A 81 -16.22 1.24 5.45
N ILE A 82 -15.64 0.60 4.44
CA ILE A 82 -16.32 0.15 3.23
C ILE A 82 -15.82 -1.24 2.83
N VAL A 83 -16.72 -2.16 2.56
CA VAL A 83 -16.35 -3.48 2.01
C VAL A 83 -16.02 -3.32 0.53
N MET A 84 -14.80 -3.69 0.15
CA MET A 84 -14.32 -3.51 -1.23
C MET A 84 -13.28 -4.58 -1.57
N ASP A 85 -13.49 -5.30 -2.66
CA ASP A 85 -12.46 -6.12 -3.29
C ASP A 85 -11.77 -5.30 -4.39
N VAL A 86 -10.50 -5.04 -4.26
CA VAL A 86 -9.72 -4.24 -5.22
C VAL A 86 -9.59 -4.91 -6.59
N SER A 87 -9.79 -6.22 -6.68
CA SER A 87 -9.76 -6.99 -7.92
C SER A 87 -11.07 -6.88 -8.73
N ASP A 88 -12.18 -6.49 -8.10
CA ASP A 88 -13.47 -6.23 -8.76
C ASP A 88 -13.56 -4.76 -9.17
N ARG A 89 -13.33 -4.48 -10.46
CA ARG A 89 -13.36 -3.14 -11.03
C ARG A 89 -14.66 -2.39 -10.75
N ASP A 90 -15.79 -3.05 -11.02
CA ASP A 90 -17.10 -2.43 -10.85
C ASP A 90 -17.47 -2.26 -9.37
N GLY A 91 -17.04 -3.21 -8.53
CA GLY A 91 -17.15 -3.13 -7.07
C GLY A 91 -16.37 -1.96 -6.50
N VAL A 92 -15.15 -1.71 -6.99
CA VAL A 92 -14.34 -0.55 -6.60
C VAL A 92 -15.02 0.75 -7.01
N ALA A 93 -15.54 0.85 -8.24
CA ALA A 93 -16.25 2.05 -8.71
C ALA A 93 -17.49 2.35 -7.85
N ARG A 94 -18.30 1.32 -7.54
CA ARG A 94 -19.46 1.48 -6.65
C ARG A 94 -19.05 1.92 -5.24
N ALA A 95 -18.01 1.30 -4.67
CA ALA A 95 -17.54 1.64 -3.33
C ALA A 95 -17.01 3.07 -3.25
N VAL A 96 -16.25 3.53 -4.24
CA VAL A 96 -15.77 4.92 -4.32
C VAL A 96 -16.93 5.89 -4.44
N ALA A 97 -17.91 5.63 -5.32
CA ALA A 97 -19.09 6.47 -5.47
C ALA A 97 -19.92 6.56 -4.17
N GLN A 98 -20.07 5.44 -3.45
CA GLN A 98 -20.74 5.44 -2.15
C GLN A 98 -19.98 6.29 -1.13
N VAL A 99 -18.66 6.12 -1.02
CA VAL A 99 -17.81 6.89 -0.11
C VAL A 99 -17.90 8.39 -0.40
N GLU A 100 -17.83 8.79 -1.68
CA GLU A 100 -17.94 10.21 -2.06
C GLU A 100 -19.35 10.76 -1.83
N GLY A 101 -20.39 9.96 -2.02
CA GLY A 101 -21.79 10.34 -1.73
C GLY A 101 -22.07 10.53 -0.24
N GLU A 102 -21.49 9.72 0.62
CA GLU A 102 -21.70 9.75 2.08
C GLU A 102 -20.78 10.72 2.83
N HIS A 103 -19.54 10.87 2.34
CA HIS A 103 -18.47 11.56 3.08
C HIS A 103 -17.86 12.75 2.32
N GLY A 104 -18.29 12.99 1.09
CA GLY A 104 -17.71 14.02 0.22
C GLY A 104 -16.45 13.54 -0.51
N PRO A 105 -15.79 14.42 -1.27
CA PRO A 105 -14.75 14.06 -2.21
C PRO A 105 -13.52 13.48 -1.54
N ILE A 106 -12.94 12.42 -2.14
CA ILE A 106 -11.71 11.78 -1.68
C ILE A 106 -10.52 12.65 -2.09
N ASP A 107 -9.78 13.18 -1.09
CA ASP A 107 -8.56 13.98 -1.31
C ASP A 107 -7.31 13.12 -1.41
N VAL A 108 -7.28 11.97 -0.70
CA VAL A 108 -6.15 11.04 -0.68
C VAL A 108 -6.66 9.61 -0.87
N ALA A 109 -6.08 8.87 -1.81
CA ALA A 109 -6.34 7.43 -1.94
C ALA A 109 -5.03 6.65 -1.95
N ILE A 110 -4.89 5.65 -1.07
CA ILE A 110 -3.69 4.81 -0.99
C ILE A 110 -4.06 3.34 -1.14
N HIS A 111 -3.47 2.71 -2.15
CA HIS A 111 -3.58 1.27 -2.36
C HIS A 111 -2.46 0.55 -1.60
N VAL A 112 -2.83 -0.26 -0.60
CA VAL A 112 -1.92 -1.05 0.24
C VAL A 112 -2.17 -2.54 0.10
N ALA A 113 -3.36 -2.93 -0.37
CA ALA A 113 -3.75 -4.34 -0.52
C ALA A 113 -2.69 -5.13 -1.30
N GLY A 114 -2.36 -6.31 -0.82
CA GLY A 114 -1.38 -7.17 -1.48
C GLY A 114 -1.32 -8.54 -0.83
N VAL A 115 -0.75 -9.48 -1.57
CA VAL A 115 -0.44 -10.83 -1.13
C VAL A 115 1.05 -11.06 -1.30
N ILE A 116 1.65 -11.83 -0.39
CA ILE A 116 3.04 -12.27 -0.51
C ILE A 116 3.00 -13.77 -0.75
N GLU A 117 3.54 -14.20 -1.87
CA GLU A 117 3.65 -15.61 -2.23
C GLU A 117 5.12 -15.95 -2.40
N VAL A 118 5.55 -17.02 -1.74
CA VAL A 118 6.96 -17.43 -1.62
C VAL A 118 7.11 -18.89 -2.02
N GLY A 119 7.93 -19.14 -3.01
CA GLY A 119 8.25 -20.50 -3.46
C GLY A 119 9.07 -20.51 -4.74
N PRO A 120 9.64 -21.68 -5.09
CA PRO A 120 10.44 -21.86 -6.31
C PRO A 120 9.61 -21.58 -7.57
N ALA A 121 10.28 -21.11 -8.63
CA ALA A 121 9.63 -20.83 -9.91
C ALA A 121 8.92 -22.05 -10.51
N GLU A 122 9.47 -23.23 -10.31
CA GLU A 122 8.94 -24.52 -10.79
C GLU A 122 7.63 -24.91 -10.07
N ASN A 123 7.38 -24.36 -8.89
CA ASN A 123 6.15 -24.55 -8.12
C ASN A 123 5.17 -23.36 -8.28
N THR A 124 5.58 -22.29 -8.98
CA THR A 124 4.71 -21.13 -9.28
C THR A 124 3.78 -21.47 -10.45
N THR A 125 2.48 -21.45 -10.23
CA THR A 125 1.50 -21.70 -11.26
C THR A 125 1.02 -20.40 -11.93
N HIS A 126 0.25 -20.53 -13.00
CA HIS A 126 -0.37 -19.40 -13.66
C HIS A 126 -1.36 -18.67 -12.74
N GLU A 127 -2.12 -19.44 -11.97
CA GLU A 127 -3.09 -18.93 -11.00
C GLU A 127 -2.43 -18.10 -9.88
N HIS A 128 -1.21 -18.45 -9.44
CA HIS A 128 -0.45 -17.61 -8.50
C HIS A 128 -0.13 -16.24 -9.12
N ILE A 129 0.32 -16.23 -10.37
CA ILE A 129 0.63 -14.97 -11.06
C ILE A 129 -0.63 -14.15 -11.29
N GLU A 130 -1.73 -14.75 -11.77
CA GLU A 130 -3.00 -14.07 -11.97
C GLU A 130 -3.57 -13.52 -10.65
N GLY A 131 -3.54 -14.30 -9.58
CA GLY A 131 -3.97 -13.87 -8.25
C GLY A 131 -3.17 -12.68 -7.72
N ALA A 132 -1.85 -12.71 -7.86
CA ALA A 132 -0.98 -11.61 -7.50
C ALA A 132 -1.25 -10.36 -8.36
N MET A 133 -1.39 -10.53 -9.67
CA MET A 133 -1.68 -9.45 -10.62
C MET A 133 -3.04 -8.80 -10.38
N SER A 134 -4.08 -9.60 -10.10
CA SER A 134 -5.45 -9.09 -9.88
C SER A 134 -5.49 -8.11 -8.69
N ILE A 135 -4.76 -8.40 -7.61
CA ILE A 135 -4.75 -7.58 -6.39
C ILE A 135 -3.74 -6.43 -6.49
N MET A 136 -2.52 -6.71 -6.95
CA MET A 136 -1.41 -5.77 -6.80
C MET A 136 -1.08 -4.96 -8.05
N ALA A 137 -1.59 -5.37 -9.23
CA ALA A 137 -1.48 -4.61 -10.48
C ALA A 137 -2.85 -4.02 -10.89
N TRP A 138 -3.87 -4.87 -11.07
CA TRP A 138 -5.21 -4.39 -11.41
C TRP A 138 -5.87 -3.62 -10.27
N GLY A 139 -5.66 -4.01 -9.00
CA GLY A 139 -6.22 -3.30 -7.85
C GLY A 139 -5.92 -1.80 -7.83
N PRO A 140 -4.64 -1.34 -7.89
CA PRO A 140 -4.35 0.09 -7.95
C PRO A 140 -4.85 0.74 -9.26
N ILE A 141 -4.92 0.03 -10.39
CA ILE A 141 -5.53 0.53 -11.63
C ILE A 141 -7.02 0.81 -11.41
N ASN A 142 -7.76 -0.16 -10.89
CA ASN A 142 -9.20 -0.03 -10.62
C ASN A 142 -9.48 1.14 -9.65
N LEU A 143 -8.67 1.28 -8.60
CA LEU A 143 -8.83 2.36 -7.63
C LEU A 143 -8.53 3.72 -8.26
N SER A 144 -7.47 3.83 -9.08
CA SER A 144 -7.14 5.08 -9.74
C SER A 144 -8.19 5.51 -10.76
N ASP A 145 -8.73 4.56 -11.55
CA ASP A 145 -9.81 4.80 -12.50
C ASP A 145 -11.05 5.40 -11.82
N ALA A 146 -11.31 4.99 -10.57
CA ALA A 146 -12.45 5.46 -9.80
C ALA A 146 -12.23 6.84 -9.15
N VAL A 147 -11.00 7.15 -8.65
CA VAL A 147 -10.78 8.38 -7.86
C VAL A 147 -10.13 9.51 -8.65
N ILE A 148 -9.27 9.22 -9.65
CA ILE A 148 -8.49 10.25 -10.37
C ILE A 148 -9.38 11.22 -11.17
N PRO A 149 -10.45 10.80 -11.85
CA PRO A 149 -11.30 11.74 -12.58
C PRO A 149 -11.82 12.88 -11.70
N GLY A 150 -12.41 12.56 -10.54
CA GLY A 150 -12.89 13.56 -9.58
C GLY A 150 -11.77 14.43 -8.98
N MET A 151 -10.59 13.84 -8.70
CA MET A 151 -9.42 14.60 -8.25
C MET A 151 -8.94 15.60 -9.32
N ARG A 152 -8.91 15.20 -10.60
CA ARG A 152 -8.52 16.08 -11.72
C ARG A 152 -9.51 17.22 -11.92
N GLU A 153 -10.81 16.95 -11.85
CA GLU A 153 -11.85 17.98 -11.96
C GLU A 153 -11.69 19.05 -10.88
N ARG A 154 -11.34 18.65 -9.66
CA ARG A 154 -11.09 19.58 -8.55
C ARG A 154 -9.70 20.22 -8.58
N GLY A 155 -8.80 19.80 -9.47
CA GLY A 155 -7.43 20.30 -9.57
C GLY A 155 -6.56 19.94 -8.34
N ARG A 156 -6.96 18.95 -7.54
CA ARG A 156 -6.22 18.51 -6.34
C ARG A 156 -6.51 17.05 -6.00
N GLY A 157 -5.50 16.34 -5.55
CA GLY A 157 -5.61 14.95 -5.10
C GLY A 157 -4.25 14.29 -4.90
N ARG A 158 -4.21 13.26 -4.07
CA ARG A 158 -3.01 12.46 -3.79
C ARG A 158 -3.33 10.99 -3.92
N PHE A 159 -2.64 10.33 -4.82
CA PHE A 159 -2.76 8.89 -5.04
C PHE A 159 -1.46 8.19 -4.69
N GLY A 160 -1.51 7.13 -3.88
CA GLY A 160 -0.35 6.36 -3.48
C GLY A 160 -0.51 4.87 -3.75
N VAL A 161 0.52 4.21 -4.25
CA VAL A 161 0.53 2.76 -4.45
C VAL A 161 1.69 2.15 -3.67
N VAL A 162 1.36 1.31 -2.69
CA VAL A 162 2.38 0.54 -1.97
C VAL A 162 2.84 -0.63 -2.87
N THR A 163 4.00 -0.41 -3.47
CA THR A 163 4.73 -1.40 -4.24
C THR A 163 5.71 -2.17 -3.34
N SER A 164 6.93 -2.35 -3.74
CA SER A 164 8.01 -2.97 -2.96
C SER A 164 9.34 -2.71 -3.64
N ILE A 165 10.45 -2.92 -2.92
CA ILE A 165 11.75 -3.17 -3.57
C ILE A 165 11.66 -4.35 -4.56
N GLY A 166 10.79 -5.34 -4.31
CA GLY A 166 10.48 -6.43 -5.22
C GLY A 166 9.81 -6.00 -6.55
N GLY A 167 9.36 -4.75 -6.67
CA GLY A 167 8.92 -4.12 -7.92
C GLY A 167 10.01 -3.32 -8.64
N LEU A 168 11.19 -3.20 -8.04
CA LEU A 168 12.36 -2.51 -8.59
C LEU A 168 13.56 -3.46 -8.80
N LEU A 169 13.57 -4.60 -8.10
CA LEU A 169 14.56 -5.65 -8.16
C LEU A 169 13.89 -6.97 -7.77
N SER A 170 13.75 -7.91 -8.71
CA SER A 170 13.12 -9.20 -8.44
C SER A 170 14.01 -10.07 -7.54
N ALA A 171 13.46 -10.50 -6.39
CA ALA A 171 14.12 -11.46 -5.52
C ALA A 171 13.74 -12.89 -5.94
N PRO A 172 14.65 -13.89 -5.79
CA PRO A 172 14.32 -15.29 -6.03
C PRO A 172 13.19 -15.76 -5.09
N HIS A 173 12.43 -16.76 -5.53
CA HIS A 173 11.26 -17.32 -4.84
C HIS A 173 10.08 -16.36 -4.63
N LEU A 174 10.12 -15.17 -5.25
CA LEU A 174 9.03 -14.17 -5.22
C LEU A 174 8.53 -13.85 -6.64
N LEU A 175 8.44 -14.85 -7.53
CA LEU A 175 8.17 -14.61 -8.95
C LEU A 175 6.81 -13.93 -9.18
N ALA A 176 5.71 -14.51 -8.70
CA ALA A 176 4.36 -13.94 -8.85
C ALA A 176 4.26 -12.54 -8.20
N TYR A 177 4.79 -12.42 -6.98
CA TYR A 177 4.82 -11.16 -6.24
C TYR A 177 5.59 -10.07 -7.00
N SER A 178 6.82 -10.37 -7.44
CA SER A 178 7.66 -9.39 -8.15
C SER A 178 7.04 -8.98 -9.47
N THR A 179 6.48 -9.91 -10.24
CA THR A 179 5.76 -9.62 -11.49
C THR A 179 4.68 -8.56 -11.27
N ALA A 180 3.80 -8.77 -10.28
CA ALA A 180 2.73 -7.83 -9.98
C ALA A 180 3.24 -6.48 -9.44
N LYS A 181 4.30 -6.48 -8.63
CA LYS A 181 4.88 -5.24 -8.09
C LYS A 181 5.63 -4.43 -9.14
N PHE A 182 6.28 -5.05 -10.12
CA PHE A 182 6.85 -4.35 -11.28
C PHE A 182 5.77 -3.71 -12.14
N ALA A 183 4.67 -4.44 -12.40
CA ALA A 183 3.52 -3.88 -13.13
C ALA A 183 2.93 -2.66 -12.40
N ALA A 184 2.76 -2.74 -11.07
CA ALA A 184 2.28 -1.63 -10.26
C ALA A 184 3.24 -0.41 -10.28
N VAL A 185 4.56 -0.63 -10.28
CA VAL A 185 5.55 0.44 -10.42
C VAL A 185 5.38 1.13 -11.76
N GLY A 186 5.45 0.37 -12.87
CA GLY A 186 5.35 0.95 -14.22
C GLY A 186 4.05 1.71 -14.45
N TYR A 187 2.92 1.15 -13.96
CA TYR A 187 1.64 1.85 -14.02
C TYR A 187 1.65 3.18 -13.26
N THR A 188 2.14 3.16 -12.01
CA THR A 188 2.12 4.36 -11.14
C THR A 188 3.06 5.45 -11.65
N GLU A 189 4.20 5.09 -12.24
CA GLU A 189 5.11 6.03 -12.92
C GLU A 189 4.45 6.70 -14.11
N GLY A 190 3.83 5.89 -15.00
CA GLY A 190 3.10 6.41 -16.16
C GLY A 190 1.95 7.33 -15.76
N LEU A 191 1.20 6.95 -14.70
CA LEU A 191 0.13 7.77 -14.15
C LEU A 191 0.68 9.09 -13.59
N ALA A 192 1.78 9.05 -12.81
CA ALA A 192 2.41 10.26 -12.27
C ALA A 192 2.84 11.23 -13.37
N ALA A 193 3.43 10.72 -14.45
CA ALA A 193 3.79 11.53 -15.62
C ALA A 193 2.56 12.15 -16.30
N SER A 194 1.47 11.40 -16.44
CA SER A 194 0.22 11.85 -17.07
C SER A 194 -0.53 12.88 -16.22
N LEU A 195 -0.27 12.96 -14.93
CA LEU A 195 -0.89 13.89 -13.99
C LEU A 195 -0.10 15.19 -13.81
N ALA A 196 1.05 15.33 -14.46
CA ALA A 196 1.88 16.53 -14.37
C ALA A 196 1.08 17.80 -14.72
N GLY A 197 1.14 18.83 -13.87
CA GLY A 197 0.45 20.09 -14.07
C GLY A 197 -1.05 20.09 -13.71
N THR A 198 -1.65 18.96 -13.33
CA THR A 198 -3.09 18.88 -13.01
C THR A 198 -3.44 19.20 -11.55
N GLY A 199 -2.44 19.42 -10.68
CA GLY A 199 -2.64 19.54 -9.23
C GLY A 199 -2.80 18.19 -8.50
N VAL A 200 -2.94 17.08 -9.25
CA VAL A 200 -3.00 15.70 -8.73
C VAL A 200 -1.64 15.03 -8.83
N SER A 201 -1.28 14.21 -7.85
CA SER A 201 -0.04 13.44 -7.89
C SER A 201 -0.27 11.95 -7.67
N ALA A 202 0.55 11.12 -8.31
CA ALA A 202 0.66 9.70 -8.03
C ALA A 202 2.06 9.37 -7.48
N THR A 203 2.13 8.51 -6.45
CA THR A 203 3.35 8.19 -5.70
C THR A 203 3.61 6.69 -5.72
N VAL A 204 4.75 6.28 -6.25
CA VAL A 204 5.28 4.93 -6.07
C VAL A 204 5.89 4.83 -4.67
N ILE A 205 5.36 3.94 -3.85
CA ILE A 205 5.89 3.68 -2.51
C ILE A 205 6.58 2.32 -2.54
N ALA A 206 7.92 2.31 -2.47
CA ALA A 206 8.74 1.11 -2.55
C ALA A 206 9.47 0.85 -1.22
N PRO A 207 8.83 0.18 -0.26
CA PRO A 207 9.51 -0.24 0.97
C PRO A 207 10.46 -1.39 0.71
N GLY A 208 11.53 -1.47 1.51
CA GLY A 208 12.25 -2.69 1.76
C GLY A 208 11.50 -3.58 2.74
N LEU A 209 12.20 -4.54 3.37
CA LEU A 209 11.61 -5.38 4.41
C LEU A 209 11.14 -4.55 5.61
N MET A 210 9.97 -4.88 6.14
CA MET A 210 9.35 -4.20 7.27
C MET A 210 8.85 -5.22 8.30
N ARG A 211 8.93 -4.86 9.57
CA ARG A 211 8.37 -5.64 10.68
C ARG A 211 6.87 -5.34 10.80
N THR A 212 6.08 -5.95 9.92
CA THR A 212 4.61 -5.82 9.93
C THR A 212 3.92 -7.01 10.58
N GLY A 213 4.60 -8.16 10.68
CA GLY A 213 3.97 -9.45 10.93
C GLY A 213 3.52 -10.17 9.66
N SER A 214 3.77 -9.59 8.49
CA SER A 214 3.31 -10.13 7.20
C SER A 214 3.79 -11.56 6.89
N HIS A 215 4.83 -12.07 7.56
CA HIS A 215 5.28 -13.46 7.42
C HIS A 215 4.22 -14.48 7.87
N THR A 216 3.29 -14.12 8.78
CA THR A 216 2.18 -14.99 9.18
C THR A 216 1.06 -15.01 8.13
N ALA A 217 0.86 -13.90 7.41
CA ALA A 217 -0.12 -13.77 6.34
C ALA A 217 0.41 -14.24 4.97
N ALA A 218 1.73 -14.30 4.78
CA ALA A 218 2.36 -14.76 3.54
C ALA A 218 2.00 -16.23 3.23
N GLN A 219 1.94 -16.56 1.96
CA GLN A 219 1.61 -17.89 1.44
C GLN A 219 2.89 -18.56 0.94
N PHE A 220 3.08 -19.81 1.28
CA PHE A 220 4.29 -20.59 0.96
C PHE A 220 3.93 -21.86 0.21
N TYR A 221 4.66 -22.18 -0.86
CA TYR A 221 4.51 -23.41 -1.63
C TYR A 221 5.88 -24.05 -1.94
N GLY A 222 5.90 -25.22 -2.60
CA GLY A 222 7.10 -26.02 -2.68
C GLY A 222 7.41 -26.65 -1.31
N ASN A 223 8.64 -26.55 -0.82
CA ASN A 223 8.97 -26.91 0.57
C ASN A 223 8.57 -25.76 1.50
N ALA A 224 7.25 -25.59 1.71
CA ALA A 224 6.67 -24.46 2.42
C ALA A 224 7.31 -24.20 3.80
N GLN A 225 7.67 -25.25 4.55
CA GLN A 225 8.31 -25.09 5.85
C GLN A 225 9.74 -24.53 5.74
N ALA A 226 10.51 -24.95 4.73
CA ALA A 226 11.85 -24.43 4.49
C ALA A 226 11.78 -23.01 3.90
N GLU A 227 10.79 -22.71 3.05
CA GLU A 227 10.53 -21.36 2.53
C GLU A 227 10.20 -20.39 3.68
N TYR A 228 9.34 -20.79 4.61
CA TYR A 228 9.04 -20.01 5.80
C TYR A 228 10.30 -19.76 6.66
N ALA A 229 11.15 -20.77 6.80
CA ALA A 229 12.32 -20.72 7.69
C ALA A 229 13.37 -19.68 7.27
N TRP A 230 13.51 -19.35 5.98
CA TRP A 230 14.40 -18.27 5.54
C TRP A 230 13.68 -16.91 5.43
N PHE A 231 12.42 -16.91 4.98
CA PHE A 231 11.68 -15.68 4.74
C PHE A 231 11.30 -14.95 6.04
N ALA A 232 10.76 -15.67 7.04
CA ALA A 232 10.26 -15.06 8.26
C ALA A 232 11.34 -14.35 9.10
N PRO A 233 12.57 -14.89 9.27
CA PRO A 233 13.67 -14.15 9.89
C PRO A 233 14.07 -12.89 9.14
N ALA A 234 14.16 -12.94 7.80
CA ALA A 234 14.51 -11.78 7.00
C ALA A 234 13.50 -10.62 7.20
N ALA A 235 12.21 -10.93 7.30
CA ALA A 235 11.15 -9.96 7.57
C ALA A 235 11.12 -9.44 9.02
N SER A 236 11.87 -10.06 9.95
CA SER A 236 11.78 -9.78 11.40
C SER A 236 13.03 -9.12 11.98
N LEU A 237 14.20 -9.29 11.38
CA LEU A 237 15.47 -8.82 11.92
C LEU A 237 15.61 -7.29 11.86
N PRO A 238 16.03 -6.59 12.95
CA PRO A 238 15.99 -5.14 13.07
C PRO A 238 16.93 -4.38 12.11
N PHE A 239 18.06 -4.95 11.73
CA PHE A 239 19.00 -4.31 10.80
C PHE A 239 18.62 -4.51 9.32
N VAL A 240 17.82 -5.52 9.04
CA VAL A 240 17.37 -5.87 7.69
C VAL A 240 16.00 -5.26 7.40
N SER A 241 15.14 -5.18 8.42
CA SER A 241 13.76 -4.68 8.30
C SER A 241 13.53 -3.39 9.09
N MET A 242 12.70 -2.52 8.52
CA MET A 242 12.31 -1.26 9.14
C MET A 242 11.11 -1.46 10.08
N ASP A 243 11.00 -0.60 11.11
CA ASP A 243 9.79 -0.48 11.91
C ASP A 243 8.59 -0.04 11.04
N ALA A 244 7.48 -0.77 11.14
CA ALA A 244 6.33 -0.58 10.25
C ALA A 244 5.58 0.74 10.51
N THR A 245 5.49 1.19 11.77
CA THR A 245 4.84 2.46 12.12
C THR A 245 5.63 3.64 11.55
N LYS A 246 6.96 3.62 11.69
CA LYS A 246 7.84 4.64 11.08
C LYS A 246 7.78 4.59 9.56
N ALA A 247 7.64 3.40 8.97
CA ALA A 247 7.49 3.24 7.55
C ALA A 247 6.18 3.87 7.06
N ALA A 248 5.04 3.54 7.70
CA ALA A 248 3.73 4.10 7.36
C ALA A 248 3.70 5.64 7.41
N ARG A 249 4.25 6.25 8.46
CA ARG A 249 4.37 7.72 8.55
C ARG A 249 5.15 8.31 7.37
N ARG A 250 6.32 7.74 7.03
CA ARG A 250 7.12 8.23 5.89
C ARG A 250 6.43 8.01 4.54
N MET A 251 5.63 6.95 4.40
CA MET A 251 4.80 6.73 3.20
C MET A 251 3.76 7.84 3.07
N VAL A 252 3.01 8.09 4.13
CA VAL A 252 1.98 9.13 4.17
C VAL A 252 2.59 10.50 3.92
N ASP A 253 3.68 10.88 4.60
CA ASP A 253 4.39 12.14 4.38
C ASP A 253 4.80 12.31 2.91
N GLY A 254 5.28 11.24 2.29
CA GLY A 254 5.67 11.26 0.88
C GLY A 254 4.51 11.45 -0.08
N VAL A 255 3.38 10.77 0.17
CA VAL A 255 2.15 10.90 -0.63
C VAL A 255 1.56 12.30 -0.47
N LEU A 256 1.43 12.80 0.76
CA LEU A 256 0.87 14.13 1.03
C LEU A 256 1.74 15.24 0.41
N ALA A 257 3.06 15.04 0.39
CA ALA A 257 3.99 15.96 -0.28
C ALA A 257 4.01 15.83 -1.82
N GLY A 258 3.21 14.93 -2.41
CA GLY A 258 3.16 14.72 -3.86
C GLY A 258 4.46 14.18 -4.47
N LYS A 259 5.28 13.47 -3.69
CA LYS A 259 6.54 12.92 -4.21
C LYS A 259 6.28 11.81 -5.22
N PRO A 260 6.92 11.77 -6.38
CA PRO A 260 6.72 10.69 -7.35
C PRO A 260 7.21 9.34 -6.82
N TYR A 261 8.23 9.34 -5.93
CA TYR A 261 8.85 8.14 -5.38
C TYR A 261 9.14 8.25 -3.88
N VAL A 262 8.84 7.19 -3.14
CA VAL A 262 9.18 7.01 -1.72
C VAL A 262 9.85 5.65 -1.52
N ILE A 263 11.18 5.60 -1.54
CA ILE A 263 11.97 4.38 -1.22
C ILE A 263 12.48 4.49 0.21
N LEU A 264 12.10 3.56 1.10
CA LEU A 264 12.21 3.78 2.54
C LEU A 264 13.53 3.38 3.18
N THR A 265 14.11 2.23 2.81
CA THR A 265 15.32 1.74 3.49
C THR A 265 16.58 2.07 2.68
N PRO A 266 17.74 2.30 3.34
CA PRO A 266 19.00 2.50 2.62
C PRO A 266 19.35 1.34 1.70
N ALA A 267 19.14 0.10 2.15
CA ALA A 267 19.38 -1.11 1.35
C ALA A 267 18.49 -1.16 0.09
N ALA A 268 17.19 -0.82 0.22
CA ALA A 268 16.30 -0.73 -0.92
C ALA A 268 16.71 0.37 -1.90
N LYS A 269 17.12 1.54 -1.38
CA LYS A 269 17.65 2.65 -2.23
C LYS A 269 18.90 2.24 -3.00
N LEU A 270 19.82 1.56 -2.34
CA LEU A 270 21.04 1.08 -2.97
C LEU A 270 20.73 0.01 -4.02
N GLY A 271 19.93 -1.02 -3.63
CA GLY A 271 19.54 -2.11 -4.53
C GLY A 271 18.82 -1.61 -5.80
N ALA A 272 17.87 -0.68 -5.65
CA ALA A 272 17.17 -0.08 -6.79
C ALA A 272 18.13 0.69 -7.72
N ARG A 273 19.08 1.46 -7.17
CA ARG A 273 20.06 2.21 -7.97
C ARG A 273 21.04 1.28 -8.71
N VAL A 274 21.56 0.27 -7.99
CA VAL A 274 22.49 -0.69 -8.60
C VAL A 274 21.78 -1.48 -9.69
N HIS A 275 20.53 -1.92 -9.46
CA HIS A 275 19.73 -2.60 -10.48
C HIS A 275 19.46 -1.70 -11.68
N GLY A 276 19.10 -0.44 -11.46
CA GLY A 276 18.85 0.52 -12.55
C GLY A 276 20.04 0.77 -13.45
N VAL A 277 21.27 0.70 -12.91
CA VAL A 277 22.50 0.90 -13.69
C VAL A 277 23.05 -0.42 -14.26
N MET A 278 22.95 -1.51 -13.49
CA MET A 278 23.53 -2.82 -13.82
C MET A 278 22.52 -3.96 -13.65
N PRO A 279 21.41 -4.00 -14.44
CA PRO A 279 20.35 -4.99 -14.24
C PRO A 279 20.85 -6.43 -14.46
N GLY A 280 21.71 -6.66 -15.47
CA GLY A 280 22.26 -7.98 -15.72
C GLY A 280 23.16 -8.51 -14.60
N VAL A 281 23.91 -7.65 -13.93
CA VAL A 281 24.76 -8.04 -12.78
C VAL A 281 23.90 -8.43 -11.59
N THR A 282 22.92 -7.58 -11.23
CA THR A 282 22.03 -7.85 -10.11
C THR A 282 21.19 -9.12 -10.32
N THR A 283 20.71 -9.36 -11.54
CA THR A 283 19.98 -10.60 -11.87
C THR A 283 20.87 -11.84 -11.71
N ARG A 284 22.14 -11.78 -12.11
CA ARG A 284 23.09 -12.89 -11.89
C ARG A 284 23.35 -13.11 -10.38
N VAL A 285 23.51 -12.03 -9.62
CA VAL A 285 23.66 -12.13 -8.15
C VAL A 285 22.42 -12.76 -7.51
N MET A 286 21.21 -12.34 -7.91
CA MET A 286 19.97 -12.95 -7.43
C MET A 286 19.88 -14.45 -7.83
N GLY A 287 20.35 -14.81 -9.01
CA GLY A 287 20.46 -16.24 -9.40
C GLY A 287 21.41 -17.05 -8.51
N LEU A 288 22.54 -16.46 -8.07
CA LEU A 288 23.41 -17.11 -7.09
C LEU A 288 22.75 -17.24 -5.71
N VAL A 289 22.03 -16.22 -5.25
CA VAL A 289 21.24 -16.28 -4.01
C VAL A 289 20.17 -17.36 -4.12
N GLY A 290 19.46 -17.46 -5.24
CA GLY A 290 18.44 -18.48 -5.47
C GLY A 290 18.96 -19.92 -5.34
N ARG A 291 20.23 -20.19 -5.70
CA ARG A 291 20.85 -21.52 -5.53
C ARG A 291 21.03 -21.93 -4.06
N ALA A 292 21.01 -20.98 -3.13
CA ALA A 292 21.11 -21.25 -1.70
C ALA A 292 19.74 -21.42 -1.03
N LEU A 293 18.65 -21.19 -1.77
CA LEU A 293 17.28 -21.33 -1.27
C LEU A 293 16.78 -22.79 -1.45
N PRO A 294 15.65 -23.16 -0.80
CA PRO A 294 15.11 -24.51 -0.91
C PRO A 294 14.79 -24.90 -2.37
N GLY A 295 15.14 -26.12 -2.75
CA GLY A 295 14.83 -26.63 -4.09
C GLY A 295 13.33 -26.89 -4.30
N PRO A 296 12.87 -27.02 -5.57
CA PRO A 296 11.48 -27.29 -5.89
C PRO A 296 11.05 -28.69 -5.40
N VAL A 297 9.76 -28.81 -5.08
CA VAL A 297 9.13 -30.08 -4.70
C VAL A 297 8.07 -30.42 -5.73
N PRO A 298 8.17 -31.53 -6.48
CA PRO A 298 7.22 -31.88 -7.52
C PRO A 298 5.78 -31.88 -7.03
N GLY A 299 4.88 -31.18 -7.74
CA GLY A 299 3.45 -31.13 -7.45
C GLY A 299 3.04 -30.29 -6.23
N ALA A 300 3.98 -29.73 -5.47
CA ALA A 300 3.67 -28.92 -4.27
C ALA A 300 3.36 -27.48 -4.64
N THR A 301 2.22 -27.25 -5.29
CA THR A 301 1.77 -25.91 -5.76
C THR A 301 0.76 -25.25 -4.82
N THR A 302 0.13 -26.01 -3.90
CA THR A 302 -0.87 -25.46 -2.98
C THR A 302 -0.25 -24.54 -1.95
N PRO A 303 -0.71 -23.26 -1.86
CA PRO A 303 -0.19 -22.32 -0.89
C PRO A 303 -0.58 -22.69 0.56
N VAL A 304 0.37 -22.55 1.47
CA VAL A 304 0.17 -22.76 2.91
C VAL A 304 0.44 -21.43 3.62
N PRO A 305 -0.50 -20.88 4.39
CA PRO A 305 -0.29 -19.63 5.10
C PRO A 305 0.78 -19.77 6.19
N GLY A 306 1.58 -18.73 6.37
CA GLY A 306 2.66 -18.69 7.35
C GLY A 306 2.18 -18.94 8.79
N SER A 307 0.94 -18.54 9.12
CA SER A 307 0.31 -18.82 10.42
C SER A 307 0.22 -20.32 10.74
N LYS A 308 0.06 -21.19 9.73
CA LYS A 308 0.08 -22.65 9.90
C LYS A 308 1.50 -23.23 10.00
N LEU A 309 2.51 -22.52 9.51
CA LEU A 309 3.92 -22.95 9.51
C LEU A 309 4.67 -22.46 10.75
N ALA A 310 4.34 -21.30 11.27
CA ALA A 310 4.96 -20.67 12.43
C ALA A 310 5.02 -21.60 13.68
N PRO A 311 3.96 -22.33 14.08
CA PRO A 311 4.01 -23.23 15.22
C PRO A 311 5.01 -24.37 15.05
N ARG A 312 5.25 -24.80 13.80
CA ARG A 312 6.17 -25.89 13.44
C ARG A 312 7.61 -25.43 13.21
N ALA A 313 7.87 -24.11 13.27
CA ALA A 313 9.20 -23.57 13.09
C ALA A 313 10.16 -23.98 14.20
N GLY A 314 11.41 -24.26 13.84
CA GLY A 314 12.45 -24.60 14.79
C GLY A 314 12.71 -23.46 15.81
N ARG A 315 13.27 -23.81 16.98
CA ARG A 315 13.52 -22.84 18.09
C ARG A 315 14.34 -21.64 17.64
N PHE A 316 15.30 -21.83 16.75
CA PHE A 316 16.13 -20.75 16.23
C PHE A 316 15.34 -19.77 15.36
N VAL A 317 14.47 -20.27 14.47
CA VAL A 317 13.58 -19.42 13.65
C VAL A 317 12.64 -18.64 14.56
N LYS A 318 12.01 -19.27 15.55
CA LYS A 318 11.13 -18.58 16.52
C LYS A 318 11.84 -17.47 17.29
N LEU A 319 13.11 -17.67 17.65
CA LEU A 319 13.91 -16.61 18.29
C LEU A 319 14.11 -15.41 17.36
N LEU A 320 14.41 -15.65 16.10
CA LEU A 320 14.65 -14.61 15.10
C LEU A 320 13.36 -13.88 14.65
N THR A 321 12.19 -14.53 14.78
CA THR A 321 10.89 -13.93 14.40
C THR A 321 10.21 -13.14 15.53
N THR A 322 10.74 -13.17 16.75
CA THR A 322 10.10 -12.57 17.96
C THR A 322 9.62 -11.13 17.76
N LEU A 323 10.40 -10.28 17.08
CA LEU A 323 10.01 -8.90 16.80
C LEU A 323 8.90 -8.81 15.74
N GLY A 324 8.91 -9.68 14.75
CA GLY A 324 7.86 -9.81 13.75
C GLY A 324 6.56 -10.30 14.38
N ASP A 325 6.62 -11.31 15.25
CA ASP A 325 5.45 -11.87 15.94
C ASP A 325 4.81 -10.84 16.90
N ARG A 326 5.62 -10.01 17.57
CA ARG A 326 5.13 -8.88 18.37
C ARG A 326 4.43 -7.85 17.50
N ALA A 327 5.00 -7.51 16.35
CA ALA A 327 4.41 -6.59 15.38
C ALA A 327 3.11 -7.15 14.78
N SER A 328 3.03 -8.47 14.56
CA SER A 328 1.81 -9.14 14.07
C SER A 328 0.61 -8.83 14.97
N ARG A 329 0.77 -9.02 16.27
CA ARG A 329 -0.30 -8.77 17.27
C ARG A 329 -0.71 -7.29 17.32
N SER A 330 0.25 -6.37 17.33
CA SER A 330 -0.06 -4.93 17.38
C SER A 330 -0.68 -4.40 16.09
N ASN A 331 -0.46 -5.06 14.96
CA ASN A 331 -0.93 -4.62 13.64
C ASN A 331 -2.15 -5.39 13.12
N LEU A 332 -2.85 -6.11 13.99
CA LEU A 332 -4.06 -6.88 13.66
C LEU A 332 -3.84 -7.99 12.60
N GLU A 333 -2.60 -8.47 12.44
CA GLU A 333 -2.32 -9.60 11.56
C GLU A 333 -2.83 -10.93 12.17
N PRO A 334 -3.13 -11.97 11.36
CA PRO A 334 -3.55 -13.27 11.87
C PRO A 334 -2.53 -13.83 12.86
N GLU A 335 -3.01 -14.30 13.99
CA GLU A 335 -2.18 -15.05 14.94
C GLU A 335 -1.82 -16.42 14.36
N GLY A 336 -0.56 -16.83 14.54
CA GLY A 336 -0.06 -18.13 14.13
C GLY A 336 -0.39 -19.25 15.11
#